data_aedefe55ca0b7f089e284d6675c4e80f
#
_entry.id   aedefe55ca0b7f089e284d6675c4e80f
#
_cell.length_a   1.000
_cell.length_b   1.000
_cell.length_c   1.000
_cell.angle_alpha   90.00
_cell.angle_beta   90.00
_cell.angle_gamma   90.00
#
_symmetry.space_group_name_H-M   'P 1'
#
loop_
_entity.id
_entity.type
_entity.pdbx_description
1 polymer ?
#
loop_
_entity_poly.entity_id
_entity_poly.type
_entity_poly.pdbx_seq_one_letter_code
_entity_poly.pdbx_strand_id
1 'polypeptide(L)'
;MIQLEGMFDLPAEMKSRIEWSADLPVEERAWHIGLIVGPSGCGKTTIARELFRNNFIDGFEWFQKKSIIDSFPQAMGIKEITALLSSVGFSSPPGWLKPYHVLSNGEQFRVTIARALAEQNELVVIDEFTSVVDRTVAQIGSCAIAKTVRKRDQKFIAVTCHYDILDWIDPDWIYQPSTNDFQWRCERQSRPPVSLEIINVHRSAWELFRKHHYLDSTLQKSANCFMALADGQPAAFTAVIHFPHKTASSFREHRTVCLPDFQGIGIGNVLSEYVASLYCCKKPYTSVTGHPAMIRHRAKSKFWKMTRKPSSVQRQCGLERKGKRRISSSRGRITASFRYVGPERRQEAKGFGLI
;
A
#
# COMPACT_ATOMS: atom_id res chain seq x y z
N MET A 1 -45.24 -19.88 2.93
CA MET A 1 -45.18 -19.59 1.46
C MET A 1 -46.56 -19.22 0.94
N ILE A 2 -47.57 -20.09 1.01
CA ILE A 2 -48.94 -19.85 0.51
C ILE A 2 -49.60 -18.51 0.98
N GLN A 3 -49.32 -18.05 2.19
CA GLN A 3 -49.84 -16.75 2.68
C GLN A 3 -49.17 -15.54 2.02
N LEU A 4 -47.90 -15.63 1.68
CA LEU A 4 -47.15 -14.56 0.97
C LEU A 4 -47.56 -14.50 -0.52
N GLU A 5 -47.80 -15.64 -1.12
CA GLU A 5 -48.30 -15.73 -2.50
C GLU A 5 -49.66 -15.08 -2.65
N GLY A 6 -50.57 -15.31 -1.69
CA GLY A 6 -51.88 -14.69 -1.70
C GLY A 6 -51.89 -13.19 -1.32
N MET A 7 -50.87 -12.68 -0.62
CA MET A 7 -50.77 -11.26 -0.27
C MET A 7 -50.18 -10.38 -1.37
N PHE A 8 -49.36 -10.95 -2.28
CA PHE A 8 -48.65 -10.19 -3.28
C PHE A 8 -48.94 -10.61 -4.73
N ASP A 9 -49.88 -11.54 -4.90
CA ASP A 9 -50.28 -12.08 -6.20
C ASP A 9 -49.11 -12.56 -7.09
N LEU A 10 -48.10 -13.13 -6.42
CA LEU A 10 -46.87 -13.59 -7.03
C LEU A 10 -46.94 -15.11 -7.20
N PRO A 11 -46.82 -15.64 -8.42
CA PRO A 11 -46.69 -17.10 -8.63
C PRO A 11 -45.40 -17.58 -7.98
N ALA A 12 -45.48 -18.73 -7.27
CA ALA A 12 -44.29 -19.39 -6.76
C ALA A 12 -43.44 -19.94 -7.93
N GLU A 13 -42.44 -19.21 -8.33
CA GLU A 13 -41.43 -19.74 -9.23
C GLU A 13 -40.57 -20.76 -8.46
N MET A 14 -40.79 -22.05 -8.74
CA MET A 14 -40.06 -23.10 -8.05
C MET A 14 -38.57 -23.19 -8.43
N LYS A 15 -38.15 -22.66 -9.58
CA LYS A 15 -36.76 -22.58 -10.05
C LYS A 15 -36.64 -21.47 -11.08
N SER A 16 -35.73 -20.53 -10.84
CA SER A 16 -35.19 -19.65 -11.89
C SER A 16 -33.93 -20.28 -12.47
N ARG A 17 -33.90 -20.57 -13.76
CA ARG A 17 -32.72 -21.07 -14.47
C ARG A 17 -32.28 -20.01 -15.48
N ILE A 18 -31.07 -19.49 -15.29
CA ILE A 18 -30.43 -18.57 -16.22
C ILE A 18 -29.24 -19.33 -16.82
N GLU A 19 -29.14 -19.44 -18.15
CA GLU A 19 -28.02 -20.06 -18.84
C GLU A 19 -27.11 -18.95 -19.38
N TRP A 20 -25.81 -19.06 -19.12
CA TRP A 20 -24.78 -18.20 -19.71
C TRP A 20 -23.93 -19.04 -20.65
N SER A 21 -23.64 -18.49 -21.81
CA SER A 21 -22.61 -18.99 -22.70
C SER A 21 -21.53 -17.91 -22.75
N ALA A 22 -20.39 -18.15 -22.12
CA ALA A 22 -19.29 -17.23 -22.10
C ALA A 22 -18.07 -17.84 -22.78
N ASP A 23 -17.60 -17.23 -23.84
CA ASP A 23 -16.31 -17.51 -24.46
C ASP A 23 -15.39 -16.35 -24.24
N LEU A 24 -14.29 -16.58 -23.49
CA LEU A 24 -13.30 -15.55 -23.17
C LEU A 24 -12.00 -15.90 -23.88
N PRO A 25 -11.67 -15.24 -25.01
CA PRO A 25 -10.48 -15.54 -25.82
C PRO A 25 -9.19 -15.01 -25.14
N VAL A 26 -9.00 -15.30 -23.86
CA VAL A 26 -7.90 -14.80 -23.03
C VAL A 26 -6.53 -15.39 -23.38
N GLU A 27 -6.49 -16.44 -24.19
CA GLU A 27 -5.24 -17.06 -24.66
C GLU A 27 -4.67 -16.39 -25.93
N GLU A 28 -5.45 -15.51 -26.60
CA GLU A 28 -5.03 -14.88 -27.86
C GLU A 28 -3.90 -13.85 -27.67
N ARG A 29 -3.77 -13.29 -26.48
CA ARG A 29 -2.78 -12.23 -26.18
C ARG A 29 -2.17 -12.43 -24.81
N ALA A 30 -0.93 -11.96 -24.64
CA ALA A 30 -0.31 -11.85 -23.33
C ALA A 30 -1.01 -10.76 -22.48
N TRP A 31 -1.32 -11.08 -21.23
CA TRP A 31 -1.98 -10.17 -20.30
C TRP A 31 -1.57 -10.45 -18.86
N HIS A 32 -1.80 -9.46 -17.98
CA HIS A 32 -1.57 -9.58 -16.54
C HIS A 32 -2.85 -9.37 -15.74
N ILE A 33 -3.74 -8.49 -16.18
CA ILE A 33 -4.92 -8.10 -15.42
C ILE A 33 -6.17 -8.23 -16.28
N GLY A 34 -7.10 -9.04 -15.82
CA GLY A 34 -8.45 -9.15 -16.34
C GLY A 34 -9.47 -8.54 -15.39
N LEU A 35 -10.57 -8.04 -15.93
CA LEU A 35 -11.68 -7.49 -15.17
C LEU A 35 -13.00 -8.12 -15.64
N ILE A 36 -13.73 -8.75 -14.70
CA ILE A 36 -15.12 -9.17 -14.90
C ILE A 36 -15.99 -8.19 -14.11
N VAL A 37 -16.79 -7.37 -14.81
CA VAL A 37 -17.57 -6.31 -14.20
C VAL A 37 -19.03 -6.32 -14.68
N GLY A 38 -19.94 -5.98 -13.81
CA GLY A 38 -21.37 -5.89 -14.13
C GLY A 38 -22.24 -5.77 -12.88
N PRO A 39 -23.55 -5.53 -13.03
CA PRO A 39 -24.46 -5.40 -11.91
C PRO A 39 -24.53 -6.67 -11.05
N SER A 40 -25.03 -6.54 -9.83
CA SER A 40 -25.26 -7.71 -8.95
C SER A 40 -26.25 -8.67 -9.61
N GLY A 41 -26.01 -9.97 -9.46
CA GLY A 41 -26.89 -11.03 -10.00
C GLY A 41 -26.68 -11.36 -11.51
N CYS A 42 -25.80 -10.68 -12.24
CA CYS A 42 -25.55 -10.95 -13.65
C CYS A 42 -24.64 -12.16 -13.93
N GLY A 43 -24.34 -13.00 -12.95
CA GLY A 43 -23.59 -14.25 -13.14
C GLY A 43 -22.07 -14.15 -13.04
N LYS A 44 -21.49 -13.00 -12.65
CA LYS A 44 -20.02 -12.79 -12.56
C LYS A 44 -19.29 -13.88 -11.78
N THR A 45 -19.73 -14.13 -10.54
CA THR A 45 -19.15 -15.16 -9.67
C THR A 45 -19.23 -16.55 -10.27
N THR A 46 -20.38 -16.90 -10.84
CA THR A 46 -20.62 -18.21 -11.48
C THR A 46 -19.68 -18.42 -12.65
N ILE A 47 -19.60 -17.44 -13.55
CA ILE A 47 -18.74 -17.50 -14.74
C ILE A 47 -17.26 -17.54 -14.32
N ALA A 48 -16.83 -16.69 -13.41
CA ALA A 48 -15.45 -16.67 -12.94
C ALA A 48 -15.04 -18.00 -12.27
N ARG A 49 -15.94 -18.58 -11.47
CA ARG A 49 -15.70 -19.87 -10.80
C ARG A 49 -15.67 -21.03 -11.77
N GLU A 50 -16.50 -21.02 -12.81
CA GLU A 50 -16.55 -22.08 -13.82
C GLU A 50 -15.33 -22.06 -14.74
N LEU A 51 -14.96 -20.88 -15.25
CA LEU A 51 -13.83 -20.73 -16.18
C LEU A 51 -12.45 -20.82 -15.49
N PHE A 52 -12.36 -20.39 -14.23
CA PHE A 52 -11.07 -20.29 -13.53
C PHE A 52 -11.06 -21.04 -12.20
N ARG A 53 -11.75 -22.16 -12.12
CA ARG A 53 -12.01 -22.95 -10.91
C ARG A 53 -10.77 -23.17 -10.03
N ASN A 54 -9.64 -23.53 -10.63
CA ASN A 54 -8.40 -23.86 -9.93
C ASN A 54 -7.67 -22.62 -9.36
N ASN A 55 -8.04 -21.44 -9.81
CA ASN A 55 -7.39 -20.17 -9.48
C ASN A 55 -8.32 -19.22 -8.72
N PHE A 56 -9.59 -19.63 -8.54
CA PHE A 56 -10.59 -18.88 -7.82
C PHE A 56 -10.36 -18.98 -6.31
N ILE A 57 -10.28 -17.83 -5.64
CA ILE A 57 -10.03 -17.76 -4.20
C ILE A 57 -11.35 -17.58 -3.47
N ASP A 58 -11.83 -18.65 -2.83
CA ASP A 58 -13.04 -18.64 -2.00
C ASP A 58 -12.83 -18.00 -0.62
N GLY A 59 -11.59 -17.69 -0.25
CA GLY A 59 -11.19 -17.15 1.02
C GLY A 59 -10.03 -17.92 1.63
N PHE A 60 -9.64 -17.52 2.83
CA PHE A 60 -8.57 -18.17 3.59
C PHE A 60 -8.97 -18.42 5.02
N GLU A 61 -8.52 -19.54 5.56
CA GLU A 61 -8.50 -19.77 6.99
C GLU A 61 -7.34 -19.01 7.61
N TRP A 62 -7.65 -18.19 8.62
CA TRP A 62 -6.68 -17.38 9.33
C TRP A 62 -6.50 -17.85 10.76
N PHE A 63 -5.26 -17.95 11.18
CA PHE A 63 -4.96 -18.31 12.57
C PHE A 63 -5.45 -17.24 13.54
N GLN A 64 -6.26 -17.63 14.51
CA GLN A 64 -6.87 -16.73 15.51
C GLN A 64 -5.84 -16.03 16.41
N LYS A 65 -4.74 -16.73 16.76
CA LYS A 65 -3.78 -16.27 17.76
C LYS A 65 -2.36 -16.05 17.23
N LYS A 66 -2.15 -16.26 15.91
CA LYS A 66 -0.84 -16.06 15.27
C LYS A 66 -0.82 -14.78 14.48
N SER A 67 0.36 -14.27 14.16
CA SER A 67 0.50 -13.13 13.27
C SER A 67 0.10 -13.49 11.84
N ILE A 68 -0.25 -12.48 11.04
CA ILE A 68 -0.57 -12.72 9.62
C ILE A 68 0.61 -13.33 8.87
N ILE A 69 1.85 -13.03 9.26
CA ILE A 69 3.06 -13.57 8.63
C ILE A 69 3.08 -15.11 8.72
N ASP A 70 2.60 -15.67 9.82
CA ASP A 70 2.57 -17.12 10.05
C ASP A 70 1.56 -17.85 9.14
N SER A 71 0.71 -17.10 8.44
CA SER A 71 -0.30 -17.65 7.50
C SER A 71 0.17 -17.66 6.05
N PHE A 72 1.39 -17.22 5.77
CA PHE A 72 1.99 -17.29 4.43
C PHE A 72 2.69 -18.64 4.20
N PRO A 73 2.94 -19.04 2.93
CA PRO A 73 3.62 -20.28 2.61
C PRO A 73 4.98 -20.41 3.33
N GLN A 74 5.24 -21.56 3.93
CA GLN A 74 6.46 -21.81 4.72
C GLN A 74 7.76 -21.73 3.89
N ALA A 75 7.67 -21.94 2.58
CA ALA A 75 8.78 -21.77 1.66
C ALA A 75 9.22 -20.32 1.48
N MET A 76 8.38 -19.34 1.84
CA MET A 76 8.68 -17.93 1.70
C MET A 76 9.47 -17.40 2.90
N GLY A 77 10.57 -16.71 2.63
CA GLY A 77 11.32 -16.00 3.65
C GLY A 77 10.61 -14.74 4.15
N ILE A 78 10.85 -14.34 5.41
CA ILE A 78 10.27 -13.12 6.02
C ILE A 78 10.49 -11.87 5.15
N LYS A 79 11.64 -11.76 4.47
CA LYS A 79 11.95 -10.64 3.57
C LYS A 79 11.02 -10.60 2.36
N GLU A 80 10.66 -11.75 1.83
CA GLU A 80 9.74 -11.86 0.69
C GLU A 80 8.32 -11.54 1.10
N ILE A 81 7.84 -12.11 2.21
CA ILE A 81 6.51 -11.85 2.77
C ILE A 81 6.33 -10.36 3.05
N THR A 82 7.26 -9.74 3.78
CA THR A 82 7.17 -8.29 4.09
C THR A 82 7.34 -7.41 2.86
N ALA A 83 8.07 -7.88 1.84
CA ALA A 83 8.16 -7.22 0.56
C ALA A 83 6.84 -7.25 -0.19
N LEU A 84 6.18 -8.39 -0.23
CA LEU A 84 4.89 -8.59 -0.89
C LEU A 84 3.79 -7.78 -0.17
N LEU A 85 3.68 -7.89 1.15
CA LEU A 85 2.77 -7.06 1.96
C LEU A 85 2.94 -5.56 1.68
N SER A 86 4.19 -5.10 1.67
CA SER A 86 4.49 -3.69 1.36
C SER A 86 4.11 -3.30 -0.07
N SER A 87 4.22 -4.21 -1.03
CA SER A 87 3.93 -3.93 -2.44
C SER A 87 2.43 -3.77 -2.72
N VAL A 88 1.59 -4.51 -2.01
CA VAL A 88 0.12 -4.35 -2.08
C VAL A 88 -0.41 -3.21 -1.19
N GLY A 89 0.48 -2.45 -0.54
CA GLY A 89 0.11 -1.29 0.26
C GLY A 89 -0.07 -1.56 1.76
N PHE A 90 0.35 -2.72 2.27
CA PHE A 90 0.36 -2.99 3.71
C PHE A 90 1.79 -2.94 4.26
N SER A 91 2.27 -1.72 4.57
CA SER A 91 3.66 -1.43 4.92
C SER A 91 3.89 -1.16 6.41
N SER A 92 2.95 -1.54 7.28
CA SER A 92 3.03 -1.28 8.73
C SER A 92 3.64 -2.49 9.48
N PRO A 93 4.90 -2.43 9.95
CA PRO A 93 5.49 -3.53 10.72
C PRO A 93 4.70 -3.95 11.96
N PRO A 94 4.10 -3.04 12.74
CA PRO A 94 3.21 -3.44 13.83
C PRO A 94 1.97 -4.22 13.36
N GLY A 95 1.45 -3.89 12.18
CA GLY A 95 0.32 -4.59 11.59
C GLY A 95 0.66 -6.03 11.18
N TRP A 96 1.89 -6.27 10.71
CA TRP A 96 2.33 -7.60 10.29
C TRP A 96 2.36 -8.63 11.42
N LEU A 97 2.51 -8.16 12.66
CA LEU A 97 2.56 -9.01 13.86
C LEU A 97 1.18 -9.23 14.49
N LYS A 98 0.14 -8.63 13.95
CA LYS A 98 -1.24 -8.80 14.44
C LYS A 98 -1.90 -10.03 13.82
N PRO A 99 -2.87 -10.65 14.52
CA PRO A 99 -3.79 -11.61 13.92
C PRO A 99 -4.71 -10.90 12.90
N TYR A 100 -5.16 -11.64 11.89
CA TYR A 100 -5.99 -11.11 10.79
C TYR A 100 -7.26 -10.41 11.25
N HIS A 101 -7.99 -10.97 12.20
CA HIS A 101 -9.29 -10.47 12.67
C HIS A 101 -9.24 -9.12 13.40
N VAL A 102 -8.04 -8.67 13.83
CA VAL A 102 -7.87 -7.35 14.47
C VAL A 102 -7.40 -6.26 13.49
N LEU A 103 -7.22 -6.61 12.24
CA LEU A 103 -6.90 -5.67 11.17
C LEU A 103 -8.16 -4.91 10.73
N SER A 104 -8.00 -3.69 10.22
CA SER A 104 -9.09 -2.97 9.54
C SER A 104 -9.47 -3.65 8.23
N ASN A 105 -10.67 -3.40 7.71
CA ASN A 105 -11.14 -3.97 6.45
C ASN A 105 -10.17 -3.70 5.29
N GLY A 106 -9.59 -2.49 5.21
CA GLY A 106 -8.59 -2.14 4.20
C GLY A 106 -7.28 -2.90 4.36
N GLU A 107 -6.84 -3.17 5.60
CA GLU A 107 -5.68 -3.99 5.90
C GLU A 107 -5.96 -5.45 5.57
N GLN A 108 -7.12 -5.99 5.96
CA GLN A 108 -7.58 -7.34 5.65
C GLN A 108 -7.63 -7.57 4.14
N PHE A 109 -8.23 -6.67 3.38
CA PHE A 109 -8.27 -6.70 1.92
C PHE A 109 -6.87 -6.85 1.32
N ARG A 110 -5.92 -6.01 1.73
CA ARG A 110 -4.54 -6.05 1.21
C ARG A 110 -3.79 -7.33 1.59
N VAL A 111 -3.97 -7.80 2.82
CA VAL A 111 -3.33 -9.05 3.29
C VAL A 111 -3.89 -10.27 2.57
N THR A 112 -5.21 -10.31 2.34
CA THR A 112 -5.85 -11.37 1.56
C THR A 112 -5.30 -11.46 0.15
N ILE A 113 -5.18 -10.31 -0.54
CA ILE A 113 -4.57 -10.27 -1.89
C ILE A 113 -3.08 -10.69 -1.85
N ALA A 114 -2.32 -10.21 -0.85
CA ALA A 114 -0.91 -10.61 -0.73
C ALA A 114 -0.77 -12.12 -0.56
N ARG A 115 -1.61 -12.74 0.27
CA ARG A 115 -1.61 -14.18 0.48
C ARG A 115 -2.02 -14.94 -0.79
N ALA A 116 -3.05 -14.47 -1.49
CA ALA A 116 -3.46 -15.05 -2.77
C ALA A 116 -2.32 -15.04 -3.79
N LEU A 117 -1.61 -13.91 -3.93
CA LEU A 117 -0.44 -13.78 -4.80
C LEU A 117 0.77 -14.61 -4.34
N ALA A 118 0.83 -15.00 -3.07
CA ALA A 118 1.87 -15.86 -2.54
C ALA A 118 1.59 -17.34 -2.74
N GLU A 119 0.32 -17.77 -2.64
CA GLU A 119 -0.09 -19.16 -2.76
C GLU A 119 -0.31 -19.59 -4.21
N GLN A 120 -0.79 -18.69 -5.07
CA GLN A 120 -0.98 -18.94 -6.49
C GLN A 120 0.19 -18.35 -7.29
N ASN A 121 0.85 -19.19 -8.10
CA ASN A 121 2.04 -18.75 -8.83
C ASN A 121 1.70 -18.09 -10.18
N GLU A 122 0.64 -18.51 -10.87
CA GLU A 122 0.35 -18.10 -12.25
C GLU A 122 -0.83 -17.14 -12.33
N LEU A 123 -1.98 -17.53 -11.83
CA LEU A 123 -3.23 -16.78 -11.93
C LEU A 123 -3.92 -16.71 -10.57
N VAL A 124 -4.44 -15.54 -10.23
CA VAL A 124 -5.29 -15.30 -9.05
C VAL A 124 -6.62 -14.72 -9.50
N VAL A 125 -7.73 -15.29 -9.05
CA VAL A 125 -9.08 -14.75 -9.29
C VAL A 125 -9.72 -14.39 -7.97
N ILE A 126 -10.09 -13.12 -7.81
CA ILE A 126 -10.71 -12.59 -6.58
C ILE A 126 -12.10 -12.06 -6.90
N ASP A 127 -13.08 -12.64 -6.24
CA ASP A 127 -14.46 -12.16 -6.28
C ASP A 127 -14.70 -11.04 -5.27
N GLU A 128 -15.78 -10.29 -5.48
CA GLU A 128 -16.14 -9.12 -4.65
C GLU A 128 -14.97 -8.14 -4.46
N PHE A 129 -14.13 -7.99 -5.51
CA PHE A 129 -12.94 -7.15 -5.46
C PHE A 129 -13.32 -5.72 -5.08
N THR A 130 -12.79 -5.24 -3.94
CA THR A 130 -13.04 -3.94 -3.31
C THR A 130 -14.42 -3.70 -2.72
N SER A 131 -15.32 -4.68 -2.65
CA SER A 131 -16.69 -4.49 -2.14
C SER A 131 -16.74 -4.15 -0.64
N VAL A 132 -15.74 -4.57 0.13
CA VAL A 132 -15.69 -4.42 1.60
C VAL A 132 -14.89 -3.21 2.07
N VAL A 133 -14.38 -2.37 1.16
CA VAL A 133 -13.52 -1.23 1.48
C VAL A 133 -14.09 0.08 0.94
N ASP A 134 -13.74 1.20 1.60
CA ASP A 134 -14.10 2.53 1.08
C ASP A 134 -13.41 2.84 -0.26
N ARG A 135 -13.93 3.84 -0.98
CA ARG A 135 -13.49 4.14 -2.35
C ARG A 135 -12.04 4.64 -2.42
N THR A 136 -11.54 5.32 -1.39
CA THR A 136 -10.14 5.75 -1.33
C THR A 136 -9.21 4.53 -1.18
N VAL A 137 -9.53 3.62 -0.28
CA VAL A 137 -8.78 2.35 -0.11
C VAL A 137 -8.85 1.50 -1.37
N ALA A 138 -10.03 1.44 -2.02
CA ALA A 138 -10.22 0.72 -3.28
C ALA A 138 -9.32 1.28 -4.39
N GLN A 139 -9.27 2.60 -4.56
CA GLN A 139 -8.43 3.28 -5.55
C GLN A 139 -6.94 3.00 -5.30
N ILE A 140 -6.46 3.33 -4.13
CA ILE A 140 -5.04 3.19 -3.76
C ILE A 140 -4.62 1.72 -3.79
N GLY A 141 -5.47 0.82 -3.27
CA GLY A 141 -5.24 -0.62 -3.26
C GLY A 141 -5.17 -1.22 -4.65
N SER A 142 -6.13 -0.89 -5.52
CA SER A 142 -6.15 -1.37 -6.92
C SER A 142 -4.91 -0.95 -7.68
N CYS A 143 -4.47 0.31 -7.54
CA CYS A 143 -3.22 0.80 -8.15
C CYS A 143 -1.99 0.04 -7.65
N ALA A 144 -1.90 -0.23 -6.33
CA ALA A 144 -0.77 -0.95 -5.75
C ALA A 144 -0.74 -2.42 -6.18
N ILE A 145 -1.91 -3.08 -6.21
CA ILE A 145 -2.08 -4.47 -6.63
C ILE A 145 -1.70 -4.62 -8.10
N ALA A 146 -2.26 -3.79 -8.98
CA ALA A 146 -1.95 -3.83 -10.41
C ALA A 146 -0.44 -3.68 -10.70
N LYS A 147 0.22 -2.76 -9.99
CA LYS A 147 1.68 -2.59 -10.08
C LYS A 147 2.43 -3.84 -9.59
N THR A 148 1.94 -4.46 -8.54
CA THR A 148 2.56 -5.65 -7.94
C THR A 148 2.43 -6.85 -8.86
N VAL A 149 1.24 -7.11 -9.39
CA VAL A 149 0.93 -8.21 -10.32
C VAL A 149 1.84 -8.13 -11.56
N ARG A 150 1.86 -6.97 -12.24
CA ARG A 150 2.70 -6.78 -13.43
C ARG A 150 4.19 -6.93 -13.13
N LYS A 151 4.65 -6.49 -11.96
CA LYS A 151 6.05 -6.63 -11.56
C LYS A 151 6.46 -8.08 -11.26
N ARG A 152 5.50 -8.89 -10.82
CA ARG A 152 5.71 -10.31 -10.52
C ARG A 152 5.53 -11.22 -11.72
N ASP A 153 5.09 -10.67 -12.85
CA ASP A 153 4.73 -11.40 -14.07
C ASP A 153 3.65 -12.45 -13.82
N GLN A 154 2.69 -12.14 -12.92
CA GLN A 154 1.55 -12.97 -12.59
C GLN A 154 0.30 -12.47 -13.30
N LYS A 155 -0.69 -13.35 -13.45
CA LYS A 155 -2.04 -13.00 -13.94
C LYS A 155 -2.99 -12.77 -12.76
N PHE A 156 -3.89 -11.81 -12.89
CA PHE A 156 -4.88 -11.48 -11.87
C PHE A 156 -6.21 -11.13 -12.52
N ILE A 157 -7.31 -11.71 -12.04
CA ILE A 157 -8.67 -11.36 -12.46
C ILE A 157 -9.41 -10.77 -11.26
N ALA A 158 -9.86 -9.54 -11.41
CA ALA A 158 -10.78 -8.90 -10.49
C ALA A 158 -12.21 -9.13 -10.94
N VAL A 159 -13.08 -9.60 -10.02
CA VAL A 159 -14.52 -9.72 -10.26
C VAL A 159 -15.22 -8.72 -9.35
N THR A 160 -16.00 -7.78 -9.89
CA THR A 160 -16.58 -6.69 -9.13
C THR A 160 -17.88 -6.16 -9.75
N CYS A 161 -18.70 -5.50 -8.91
CA CYS A 161 -19.84 -4.71 -9.38
C CYS A 161 -19.50 -3.21 -9.56
N HIS A 162 -18.28 -2.80 -9.25
CA HIS A 162 -17.85 -1.40 -9.25
C HIS A 162 -17.09 -1.03 -10.52
N TYR A 163 -17.67 -0.18 -11.35
CA TYR A 163 -17.10 0.23 -12.65
C TYR A 163 -15.90 1.20 -12.54
N ASP A 164 -15.77 1.96 -11.44
CA ASP A 164 -14.65 2.86 -11.19
C ASP A 164 -13.30 2.13 -11.00
N ILE A 165 -13.33 0.83 -10.69
CA ILE A 165 -12.14 -0.04 -10.66
C ILE A 165 -11.41 -0.07 -12.00
N LEU A 166 -12.12 0.14 -13.09
CA LEU A 166 -11.61 0.12 -14.46
C LEU A 166 -10.41 1.06 -14.63
N ASP A 167 -10.54 2.29 -14.12
CA ASP A 167 -9.50 3.32 -14.22
C ASP A 167 -8.34 3.08 -13.24
N TRP A 168 -8.61 2.38 -12.14
CA TRP A 168 -7.63 2.21 -11.06
C TRP A 168 -6.75 0.97 -11.24
N ILE A 169 -7.36 -0.15 -11.69
CA ILE A 169 -6.62 -1.39 -11.90
C ILE A 169 -5.98 -1.44 -13.29
N ASP A 170 -6.53 -0.68 -14.26
CA ASP A 170 -6.07 -0.61 -15.65
C ASP A 170 -5.94 -2.01 -16.27
N PRO A 171 -7.08 -2.72 -16.50
CA PRO A 171 -7.05 -4.09 -16.96
C PRO A 171 -6.62 -4.20 -18.43
N ASP A 172 -6.05 -5.32 -18.80
CA ASP A 172 -5.66 -5.65 -20.19
C ASP A 172 -6.86 -6.14 -21.00
N TRP A 173 -7.87 -6.72 -20.33
CA TRP A 173 -9.17 -7.08 -20.91
C TRP A 173 -10.32 -6.90 -19.93
N ILE A 174 -11.53 -6.72 -20.47
CA ILE A 174 -12.77 -6.54 -19.71
C ILE A 174 -13.81 -7.51 -20.25
N TYR A 175 -14.55 -8.15 -19.36
CA TYR A 175 -15.73 -8.93 -19.68
C TYR A 175 -16.94 -8.47 -18.89
N GLN A 176 -18.06 -8.26 -19.59
CA GLN A 176 -19.33 -7.88 -19.00
C GLN A 176 -20.38 -8.99 -19.21
N PRO A 177 -20.67 -9.80 -18.18
CA PRO A 177 -21.63 -10.92 -18.31
C PRO A 177 -23.04 -10.50 -18.70
N SER A 178 -23.49 -9.30 -18.30
CA SER A 178 -24.84 -8.79 -18.60
C SER A 178 -25.11 -8.59 -20.09
N THR A 179 -24.07 -8.30 -20.86
CA THR A 179 -24.14 -8.08 -22.32
C THR A 179 -23.42 -9.15 -23.12
N ASN A 180 -22.76 -10.09 -22.42
CA ASN A 180 -21.84 -11.08 -23.00
C ASN A 180 -20.75 -10.41 -23.86
N ASP A 181 -20.24 -9.28 -23.42
CA ASP A 181 -19.28 -8.47 -24.18
C ASP A 181 -17.87 -8.67 -23.59
N PHE A 182 -16.94 -9.10 -24.45
CA PHE A 182 -15.52 -9.23 -24.12
C PHE A 182 -14.72 -8.24 -24.97
N GLN A 183 -13.85 -7.47 -24.30
CA GLN A 183 -13.03 -6.45 -24.96
C GLN A 183 -11.57 -6.53 -24.52
N TRP A 184 -10.65 -6.63 -25.47
CA TRP A 184 -9.25 -6.32 -25.25
C TRP A 184 -9.05 -4.79 -25.20
N ARG A 185 -8.31 -4.31 -24.21
CA ARG A 185 -7.91 -2.90 -24.18
C ARG A 185 -6.62 -2.72 -24.95
N CYS A 186 -6.72 -1.99 -26.08
CA CYS A 186 -5.58 -1.76 -26.97
C CYS A 186 -4.58 -0.72 -26.43
N GLU A 187 -5.04 0.23 -25.61
CA GLU A 187 -4.21 1.26 -25.03
C GLU A 187 -4.38 1.32 -23.51
N ARG A 188 -3.26 1.34 -22.80
CA ARG A 188 -3.26 1.63 -21.36
C ARG A 188 -3.63 3.09 -21.16
N GLN A 189 -4.75 3.35 -20.55
CA GLN A 189 -5.06 4.70 -20.10
C GLN A 189 -4.11 5.10 -18.98
N SER A 190 -3.62 6.33 -18.99
CA SER A 190 -2.91 6.88 -17.85
C SER A 190 -3.88 6.89 -16.66
N ARG A 191 -3.47 6.25 -15.56
CA ARG A 191 -4.28 6.26 -14.34
C ARG A 191 -4.55 7.69 -13.91
N PRO A 192 -5.73 7.98 -13.35
CA PRO A 192 -6.02 9.30 -12.79
C PRO A 192 -4.89 9.68 -11.82
N PRO A 193 -4.25 10.84 -11.99
CA PRO A 193 -3.20 11.29 -11.09
C PRO A 193 -3.80 11.55 -9.71
N VAL A 194 -3.14 11.05 -8.66
CA VAL A 194 -3.46 11.45 -7.28
C VAL A 194 -2.86 12.83 -7.07
N SER A 195 -3.70 13.83 -6.81
CA SER A 195 -3.24 15.18 -6.49
C SER A 195 -2.61 15.20 -5.10
N LEU A 196 -1.36 15.64 -5.00
CA LEU A 196 -0.65 15.77 -3.73
C LEU A 196 -0.35 17.24 -3.45
N GLU A 197 -0.93 17.75 -2.37
CA GLU A 197 -0.59 19.03 -1.78
C GLU A 197 0.32 18.82 -0.58
N ILE A 198 1.45 19.53 -0.50
CA ILE A 198 2.39 19.44 0.62
C ILE A 198 2.37 20.74 1.39
N ILE A 199 2.01 20.68 2.65
CA ILE A 199 1.85 21.83 3.53
C ILE A 199 2.77 21.74 4.76
N ASN A 200 3.21 22.88 5.25
CA ASN A 200 3.85 22.99 6.56
C ASN A 200 2.78 22.97 7.64
N VAL A 201 2.95 22.16 8.68
CA VAL A 201 1.94 21.96 9.71
C VAL A 201 2.53 22.11 11.11
N HIS A 202 1.69 22.49 12.07
CA HIS A 202 2.08 22.49 13.47
C HIS A 202 2.33 21.04 13.93
N ARG A 203 3.23 20.90 14.90
CA ARG A 203 3.62 19.60 15.47
C ARG A 203 2.45 18.77 16.05
N SER A 204 1.33 19.39 16.40
CA SER A 204 0.12 18.70 16.87
C SER A 204 -0.46 17.75 15.80
N ALA A 205 -0.21 17.99 14.50
CA ALA A 205 -0.61 17.09 13.44
C ALA A 205 -0.02 15.67 13.60
N TRP A 206 1.08 15.52 14.37
CA TRP A 206 1.67 14.22 14.69
C TRP A 206 0.70 13.27 15.40
N GLU A 207 -0.26 13.80 16.16
CA GLU A 207 -1.26 12.98 16.87
C GLU A 207 -2.03 12.03 15.93
N LEU A 208 -2.32 12.49 14.70
CA LEU A 208 -3.00 11.70 13.68
C LEU A 208 -2.14 10.51 13.21
N PHE A 209 -0.82 10.68 13.16
CA PHE A 209 0.11 9.72 12.56
C PHE A 209 0.84 8.85 13.57
N ARG A 210 0.96 9.27 14.83
CA ARG A 210 1.82 8.64 15.85
C ARG A 210 1.53 7.16 16.08
N LYS A 211 0.26 6.74 16.02
CA LYS A 211 -0.18 5.35 16.23
C LYS A 211 0.28 4.41 15.11
N HIS A 212 0.56 4.95 13.93
CA HIS A 212 1.01 4.21 12.76
C HIS A 212 2.54 4.16 12.63
N HIS A 213 3.26 4.85 13.50
CA HIS A 213 4.72 4.82 13.49
C HIS A 213 5.23 3.61 14.28
N TYR A 214 6.12 2.82 13.67
CA TYR A 214 6.64 1.55 14.22
C TYR A 214 7.70 1.70 15.33
N LEU A 215 8.12 2.92 15.62
CA LEU A 215 9.06 3.23 16.70
C LEU A 215 8.35 4.01 17.81
N ASP A 216 9.16 4.62 18.69
CA ASP A 216 8.69 5.53 19.72
C ASP A 216 7.75 6.61 19.13
N SER A 217 6.63 6.83 19.78
CA SER A 217 5.61 7.82 19.41
C SER A 217 6.01 9.27 19.67
N THR A 218 7.18 9.52 20.25
CA THR A 218 7.64 10.87 20.58
C THR A 218 8.11 11.65 19.36
N LEU A 219 7.76 12.94 19.30
CA LEU A 219 8.25 13.88 18.31
C LEU A 219 9.12 14.94 18.99
N GLN A 220 10.29 15.25 18.42
CA GLN A 220 11.18 16.28 18.97
C GLN A 220 10.51 17.65 18.92
N LYS A 221 10.66 18.42 20.00
CA LYS A 221 9.98 19.74 20.17
C LYS A 221 10.34 20.76 19.09
N SER A 222 11.59 20.74 18.59
CA SER A 222 12.10 21.64 17.55
C SER A 222 11.94 21.11 16.13
N ALA A 223 11.15 20.05 15.92
CA ALA A 223 10.95 19.48 14.60
C ALA A 223 10.04 20.37 13.74
N ASN A 224 10.46 20.67 12.52
CA ASN A 224 9.59 21.24 11.49
C ASN A 224 8.81 20.11 10.82
N CYS A 225 7.51 20.30 10.69
CA CYS A 225 6.58 19.24 10.29
C CYS A 225 5.91 19.57 8.96
N PHE A 226 5.80 18.54 8.10
CA PHE A 226 5.13 18.64 6.82
C PHE A 226 4.12 17.51 6.68
N MET A 227 3.03 17.79 6.01
CA MET A 227 1.97 16.84 5.70
C MET A 227 1.67 16.86 4.21
N ALA A 228 1.52 15.68 3.63
CA ALA A 228 0.95 15.54 2.29
C ALA A 228 -0.55 15.27 2.43
N LEU A 229 -1.33 16.05 1.71
CA LEU A 229 -2.74 15.83 1.47
C LEU A 229 -2.89 15.13 0.11
N ALA A 230 -3.61 14.03 0.06
CA ALA A 230 -4.00 13.37 -1.17
C ALA A 230 -5.49 13.68 -1.40
N ASP A 231 -5.79 14.36 -2.49
CA ASP A 231 -7.15 14.82 -2.80
C ASP A 231 -7.83 15.53 -1.59
N GLY A 232 -7.06 16.38 -0.89
CA GLY A 232 -7.51 17.13 0.28
C GLY A 232 -7.51 16.35 1.62
N GLN A 233 -7.20 15.06 1.61
CA GLN A 233 -7.18 14.23 2.82
C GLN A 233 -5.75 14.01 3.35
N PRO A 234 -5.52 14.06 4.68
CA PRO A 234 -4.23 13.72 5.27
C PRO A 234 -3.76 12.32 4.85
N ALA A 235 -2.61 12.23 4.19
CA ALA A 235 -2.10 10.98 3.65
C ALA A 235 -0.74 10.58 4.23
N ALA A 236 0.18 11.53 4.38
CA ALA A 236 1.50 11.25 4.92
C ALA A 236 2.05 12.45 5.72
N PHE A 237 2.94 12.15 6.63
CA PHE A 237 3.61 13.12 7.51
C PHE A 237 5.11 12.89 7.48
N THR A 238 5.87 13.97 7.49
CA THR A 238 7.32 13.92 7.76
C THR A 238 7.74 15.05 8.66
N ALA A 239 8.76 14.81 9.47
CA ALA A 239 9.36 15.79 10.36
C ALA A 239 10.86 15.89 10.14
N VAL A 240 11.38 17.12 10.21
CA VAL A 240 12.78 17.43 10.00
C VAL A 240 13.35 18.08 11.26
N ILE A 241 14.55 17.66 11.65
CA ILE A 241 15.30 18.25 12.75
C ILE A 241 16.66 18.77 12.27
N HIS A 242 17.14 19.82 12.92
CA HIS A 242 18.53 20.20 12.81
C HIS A 242 19.39 19.20 13.59
N PHE A 243 20.39 18.64 12.94
CA PHE A 243 21.30 17.65 13.53
C PHE A 243 22.71 18.25 13.61
N PRO A 244 23.09 18.83 14.76
CA PRO A 244 24.43 19.37 14.94
C PRO A 244 25.47 18.25 14.98
N HIS A 245 26.58 18.45 14.30
CA HIS A 245 27.73 17.55 14.32
C HIS A 245 29.01 18.38 14.47
N LYS A 246 30.07 17.82 15.06
CA LYS A 246 31.32 18.51 15.37
C LYS A 246 31.99 19.11 14.12
N THR A 247 31.90 18.42 12.96
CA THR A 247 32.54 18.83 11.71
C THR A 247 31.60 19.53 10.74
N ALA A 248 30.34 19.14 10.69
CA ALA A 248 29.34 19.76 9.81
C ALA A 248 27.93 19.52 10.33
N SER A 249 27.14 20.56 10.45
CA SER A 249 25.73 20.42 10.78
C SER A 249 24.90 20.01 9.54
N SER A 250 23.85 19.26 9.75
CA SER A 250 22.93 18.79 8.70
C SER A 250 21.49 18.89 9.14
N PHE A 251 20.58 18.82 8.19
CA PHE A 251 19.19 18.48 8.49
C PHE A 251 18.99 16.98 8.42
N ARG A 252 18.10 16.48 9.26
CA ARG A 252 17.85 15.05 9.32
C ARG A 252 16.36 14.78 9.37
N GLU A 253 15.93 13.83 8.54
CA GLU A 253 14.59 13.24 8.64
C GLU A 253 14.43 12.56 9.99
N HIS A 254 13.40 12.95 10.73
CA HIS A 254 13.17 12.45 12.09
C HIS A 254 12.07 11.41 12.15
N ARG A 255 10.94 11.67 11.51
CA ARG A 255 9.79 10.77 11.40
C ARG A 255 9.21 10.88 9.99
N THR A 256 8.85 9.76 9.40
CA THR A 256 8.05 9.71 8.16
C THR A 256 7.03 8.60 8.30
N VAL A 257 5.77 8.93 8.13
CA VAL A 257 4.64 8.01 8.27
C VAL A 257 3.65 8.27 7.13
N CYS A 258 3.19 7.21 6.50
CA CYS A 258 2.06 7.23 5.58
C CYS A 258 0.90 6.48 6.23
N LEU A 259 -0.29 7.07 6.21
CA LEU A 259 -1.49 6.43 6.75
C LEU A 259 -1.78 5.13 5.98
N PRO A 260 -2.34 4.10 6.63
CA PRO A 260 -2.57 2.78 6.02
C PRO A 260 -3.29 2.85 4.68
N ASP A 261 -4.31 3.69 4.57
CA ASP A 261 -5.17 3.81 3.39
C ASP A 261 -4.43 4.35 2.16
N PHE A 262 -3.35 5.09 2.37
CA PHE A 262 -2.52 5.72 1.34
C PHE A 262 -1.18 5.01 1.07
N GLN A 263 -0.94 3.83 1.65
CA GLN A 263 0.29 3.06 1.43
C GLN A 263 0.28 2.33 0.09
N GLY A 264 1.47 2.02 -0.44
CA GLY A 264 1.67 1.20 -1.65
C GLY A 264 1.94 1.99 -2.93
N ILE A 265 1.42 3.19 -3.08
CA ILE A 265 1.61 4.03 -4.29
C ILE A 265 2.80 4.99 -4.22
N GLY A 266 3.46 5.11 -3.06
CA GLY A 266 4.73 5.84 -2.91
C GLY A 266 4.64 7.24 -2.32
N ILE A 267 3.48 7.69 -1.82
CA ILE A 267 3.26 9.04 -1.26
C ILE A 267 4.30 9.41 -0.19
N GLY A 268 4.59 8.50 0.75
CA GLY A 268 5.59 8.76 1.80
C GLY A 268 7.01 9.01 1.26
N ASN A 269 7.38 8.37 0.16
CA ASN A 269 8.67 8.61 -0.50
C ASN A 269 8.68 9.96 -1.22
N VAL A 270 7.60 10.29 -1.94
CA VAL A 270 7.45 11.58 -2.63
C VAL A 270 7.51 12.73 -1.64
N LEU A 271 6.77 12.66 -0.53
CA LEU A 271 6.83 13.65 0.55
C LEU A 271 8.25 13.80 1.11
N SER A 272 8.92 12.69 1.42
CA SER A 272 10.28 12.68 1.96
C SER A 272 11.29 13.32 0.98
N GLU A 273 11.22 12.97 -0.32
CA GLU A 273 12.10 13.53 -1.35
C GLU A 273 11.83 15.01 -1.60
N TYR A 274 10.55 15.42 -1.62
CA TYR A 274 10.19 16.82 -1.75
C TYR A 274 10.74 17.66 -0.58
N VAL A 275 10.49 17.25 0.66
CA VAL A 275 11.00 17.96 1.85
C VAL A 275 12.52 17.95 1.90
N ALA A 276 13.18 16.86 1.50
CA ALA A 276 14.64 16.82 1.39
C ALA A 276 15.17 17.87 0.38
N SER A 277 14.46 18.06 -0.74
CA SER A 277 14.82 19.05 -1.77
C SER A 277 14.69 20.51 -1.29
N LEU A 278 13.81 20.78 -0.32
CA LEU A 278 13.70 22.10 0.30
C LEU A 278 14.89 22.40 1.26
N TYR A 279 15.28 21.41 2.06
CA TYR A 279 16.29 21.61 3.10
C TYR A 279 17.74 21.49 2.58
N CYS A 280 17.97 20.72 1.50
CA CYS A 280 19.32 20.56 0.94
C CYS A 280 19.90 21.86 0.38
N CYS A 281 19.05 22.85 0.06
CA CYS A 281 19.45 24.20 -0.34
C CYS A 281 20.31 24.94 0.72
N LYS A 282 20.18 24.58 1.98
CA LYS A 282 20.82 25.25 3.11
C LYS A 282 21.94 24.43 3.73
N LYS A 283 21.72 23.15 3.93
CA LYS A 283 22.68 22.21 4.53
C LYS A 283 22.41 20.79 4.02
N PRO A 284 23.41 19.88 4.10
CA PRO A 284 23.19 18.49 3.74
C PRO A 284 21.97 17.88 4.45
N TYR A 285 21.15 17.15 3.72
CA TYR A 285 19.98 16.45 4.26
C TYR A 285 20.25 14.95 4.36
N THR A 286 19.95 14.37 5.52
CA THR A 286 20.25 12.96 5.81
C THR A 286 19.01 12.22 6.31
N SER A 287 18.98 10.92 6.09
CA SER A 287 17.95 10.05 6.64
C SER A 287 18.53 8.75 7.15
N VAL A 288 17.96 8.23 8.22
CA VAL A 288 18.26 6.89 8.75
C VAL A 288 16.95 6.14 8.93
N THR A 289 16.80 5.04 8.23
CA THR A 289 15.58 4.23 8.27
C THR A 289 15.88 2.76 8.45
N GLY A 290 15.00 2.05 9.19
CA GLY A 290 14.95 0.60 9.28
C GLY A 290 13.82 0.00 8.46
N HIS A 291 12.99 0.83 7.81
CA HIS A 291 11.84 0.36 7.05
C HIS A 291 12.26 -0.29 5.72
N PRO A 292 11.97 -1.58 5.47
CA PRO A 292 12.50 -2.30 4.30
C PRO A 292 12.10 -1.68 2.95
N ALA A 293 10.86 -1.19 2.83
CA ALA A 293 10.38 -0.57 1.59
C ALA A 293 11.11 0.75 1.31
N MET A 294 11.33 1.60 2.34
CA MET A 294 12.09 2.85 2.18
C MET A 294 13.56 2.58 1.85
N ILE A 295 14.19 1.58 2.47
CA ILE A 295 15.57 1.19 2.16
C ILE A 295 15.67 0.78 0.70
N ARG A 296 14.75 -0.07 0.21
CA ARG A 296 14.75 -0.53 -1.20
C ARG A 296 14.49 0.60 -2.18
N HIS A 297 13.55 1.50 -1.88
CA HIS A 297 13.26 2.65 -2.72
C HIS A 297 14.49 3.56 -2.84
N ARG A 298 15.06 3.99 -1.71
CA ARG A 298 16.19 4.91 -1.66
C ARG A 298 17.48 4.32 -2.24
N ALA A 299 17.68 3.02 -2.12
CA ALA A 299 18.85 2.35 -2.73
C ALA A 299 18.79 2.35 -4.27
N LYS A 300 17.59 2.47 -4.85
CA LYS A 300 17.38 2.54 -6.31
C LYS A 300 17.15 3.96 -6.82
N SER A 301 16.81 4.91 -5.94
CA SER A 301 16.54 6.29 -6.32
C SER A 301 17.83 7.04 -6.67
N LYS A 302 17.83 7.75 -7.79
CA LYS A 302 18.92 8.67 -8.18
C LYS A 302 19.06 9.88 -7.25
N PHE A 303 18.08 10.15 -6.41
CA PHE A 303 18.07 11.28 -5.48
C PHE A 303 18.70 10.97 -4.13
N TRP A 304 19.02 9.70 -3.85
CA TRP A 304 19.61 9.30 -2.59
C TRP A 304 20.93 8.56 -2.78
N LYS A 305 21.94 8.97 -2.04
CA LYS A 305 23.22 8.25 -1.92
C LYS A 305 23.24 7.49 -0.59
N MET A 306 23.41 6.18 -0.66
CA MET A 306 23.59 5.35 0.54
C MET A 306 24.93 5.68 1.19
N THR A 307 24.93 6.12 2.44
CA THR A 307 26.14 6.45 3.21
C THR A 307 26.53 5.34 4.18
N ARG A 308 25.57 4.47 4.55
CA ARG A 308 25.81 3.28 5.35
C ARG A 308 24.88 2.17 4.91
N LYS A 309 25.45 1.01 4.62
CA LYS A 309 24.69 -0.21 4.27
C LYS A 309 23.83 -0.67 5.44
N PRO A 310 22.72 -1.42 5.19
CA PRO A 310 21.91 -1.99 6.24
C PRO A 310 22.76 -2.82 7.20
N SER A 311 22.84 -2.41 8.45
CA SER A 311 23.59 -3.09 9.49
C SER A 311 22.97 -2.85 10.86
N SER A 312 23.11 -3.81 11.76
CA SER A 312 22.82 -3.63 13.19
C SER A 312 24.02 -2.91 13.82
N VAL A 313 23.82 -1.68 14.30
CA VAL A 313 24.90 -0.95 14.98
C VAL A 313 24.86 -1.30 16.46
N GLN A 314 25.83 -2.09 16.90
CA GLN A 314 26.22 -2.12 18.30
C GLN A 314 27.09 -0.90 18.58
N ARG A 315 26.51 0.27 18.85
CA ARG A 315 27.25 1.35 19.45
C ARG A 315 27.35 1.05 20.94
N GLN A 316 28.53 0.73 21.42
CA GLN A 316 28.91 0.96 22.80
C GLN A 316 28.86 2.49 23.02
N CYS A 317 27.77 2.98 23.59
CA CYS A 317 27.75 4.33 24.09
C CYS A 317 28.44 4.31 25.44
N GLY A 318 29.78 4.47 25.45
CA GLY A 318 30.52 4.82 26.64
C GLY A 318 30.11 6.21 27.06
N LEU A 319 29.28 6.29 28.08
CA LEU A 319 29.10 7.34 29.09
C LEU A 319 27.73 7.11 29.73
N GLU A 320 27.70 6.31 30.76
CA GLU A 320 26.64 6.32 31.77
C GLU A 320 26.67 7.67 32.48
N ARG A 321 25.85 8.60 32.01
CA ARG A 321 25.45 9.74 32.84
C ARG A 321 24.28 9.28 33.72
N LYS A 322 24.55 9.19 35.02
CA LYS A 322 23.55 9.00 36.06
C LYS A 322 22.43 10.06 35.88
N GLY A 323 21.19 9.59 35.67
CA GLY A 323 19.99 10.43 35.67
C GLY A 323 19.11 10.19 34.44
N LYS A 324 18.00 9.47 34.64
CA LYS A 324 16.77 9.38 33.83
C LYS A 324 16.92 9.63 32.33
N ARG A 325 17.49 8.71 31.58
CA ARG A 325 17.31 8.63 30.13
C ARG A 325 16.57 7.36 29.79
N ARG A 326 15.36 7.47 29.29
CA ARG A 326 14.76 6.44 28.42
C ARG A 326 15.65 6.36 27.19
N ILE A 327 16.59 5.42 27.19
CA ILE A 327 17.41 5.12 26.02
C ILE A 327 16.46 4.42 25.05
N SER A 328 16.06 5.09 23.98
CA SER A 328 15.50 4.39 22.82
C SER A 328 16.65 3.56 22.23
N SER A 329 16.80 2.37 22.73
CA SER A 329 17.86 1.46 22.32
C SER A 329 17.58 1.02 20.89
N SER A 330 18.37 1.54 19.93
CA SER A 330 18.43 1.02 18.57
C SER A 330 19.28 -0.27 18.50
N ARG A 331 19.59 -0.86 19.63
CA ARG A 331 20.34 -2.12 19.71
C ARG A 331 19.59 -3.22 18.96
N GLY A 332 20.27 -3.86 18.02
CA GLY A 332 19.71 -4.98 17.26
C GLY A 332 18.87 -4.61 16.02
N ARG A 333 18.53 -3.35 15.78
CA ARG A 333 17.76 -2.96 14.58
C ARG A 333 18.66 -2.75 13.38
N ILE A 334 18.32 -3.39 12.27
CA ILE A 334 18.97 -3.14 10.98
C ILE A 334 18.50 -1.79 10.45
N THR A 335 19.43 -0.87 10.27
CA THR A 335 19.14 0.46 9.70
C THR A 335 20.14 0.81 8.61
N ALA A 336 19.69 1.52 7.58
CA ALA A 336 20.52 2.11 6.54
C ALA A 336 20.53 3.64 6.67
N SER A 337 21.61 4.28 6.24
CA SER A 337 21.73 5.73 6.23
C SER A 337 21.89 6.23 4.79
N PHE A 338 21.24 7.35 4.51
CA PHE A 338 21.19 7.97 3.20
C PHE A 338 21.44 9.47 3.32
N ARG A 339 22.02 10.04 2.24
CA ARG A 339 22.15 11.48 2.03
C ARG A 339 21.40 11.82 0.76
N TYR A 340 20.61 12.88 0.82
CA TYR A 340 19.93 13.41 -0.35
C TYR A 340 20.96 14.10 -1.29
N VAL A 341 20.85 13.81 -2.58
CA VAL A 341 21.72 14.33 -3.65
C VAL A 341 20.90 14.77 -4.87
N GLY A 342 19.59 14.82 -4.74
CA GLY A 342 18.67 15.26 -5.78
C GLY A 342 18.64 16.78 -5.96
N PRO A 343 17.74 17.27 -6.82
CA PRO A 343 17.63 18.69 -7.14
C PRO A 343 17.20 19.54 -5.93
N GLU A 344 17.67 20.79 -5.92
CA GLU A 344 17.27 21.80 -4.93
C GLU A 344 16.03 22.56 -5.41
N ARG A 345 15.08 22.82 -4.48
CA ARG A 345 13.86 23.59 -4.73
C ARG A 345 13.90 24.90 -3.96
N ARG A 346 14.76 25.82 -4.40
CA ARG A 346 15.04 27.08 -3.65
C ARG A 346 13.85 28.02 -3.60
N GLN A 347 13.06 28.12 -4.67
CA GLN A 347 11.89 29.00 -4.68
C GLN A 347 10.81 28.52 -3.71
N GLU A 348 10.49 27.24 -3.74
CA GLU A 348 9.55 26.65 -2.80
C GLU A 348 10.07 26.72 -1.35
N ALA A 349 11.38 26.53 -1.13
CA ALA A 349 11.98 26.67 0.19
C ALA A 349 11.84 28.11 0.74
N LYS A 350 11.93 29.14 -0.09
CA LYS A 350 11.61 30.54 0.28
C LYS A 350 10.12 30.69 0.64
N GLY A 351 9.22 30.11 -0.16
CA GLY A 351 7.78 30.14 0.11
C GLY A 351 7.41 29.54 1.48
N PHE A 352 8.16 28.52 1.92
CA PHE A 352 8.00 27.93 3.26
C PHE A 352 8.80 28.68 4.37
N GLY A 353 9.51 29.76 4.07
CA GLY A 353 10.32 30.49 5.03
C GLY A 353 11.53 29.71 5.56
N LEU A 354 12.06 28.75 4.80
CA LEU A 354 13.17 27.89 5.23
C LEU A 354 14.54 28.50 4.91
N ILE A 355 14.61 29.41 3.92
CA ILE A 355 15.82 30.13 3.46
C ILE A 355 15.51 31.58 3.18
#